data_5d28a98bd14081272a7f86b70a37b4ff
#
_entry.id   5d28a98bd14081272a7f86b70a37b4ff
#
_cell.length_a   1.000
_cell.length_b   1.000
_cell.length_c   1.000
_cell.angle_alpha   90.00
_cell.angle_beta   90.00
_cell.angle_gamma   90.00
#
_symmetry.space_group_name_H-M   'P 1'
#
loop_
_entity.id
_entity.type
_entity.pdbx_description
1 polymer ?
#
loop_
_entity_poly.entity_id
_entity_poly.type
_entity_poly.pdbx_seq_one_letter_code
_entity_poly.pdbx_strand_id
1 'polypeptide(L)'
;MRIILSLLIIIFSLQSFTKADDIRDFEIEGITIGDSLLLHLEKDKIEKINSENKKIKYARALIEENLKTYDYIQVWFLDNDKNFIISALAGEIDFPNNINECKIKQTQIVEEIKLIFSDLKYDEDETKNMHDKTGKS
;
A
#
# COMPACT_ATOMS: atom_id res chain seq x y z
N MET A 1 -43.74 -16.92 -16.98
CA MET A 1 -42.95 -15.69 -17.14
C MET A 1 -42.78 -14.85 -15.86
N ARG A 2 -43.83 -14.69 -15.03
CA ARG A 2 -43.73 -13.92 -13.76
C ARG A 2 -42.77 -14.49 -12.71
N ILE A 3 -42.66 -15.81 -12.58
CA ILE A 3 -41.78 -16.47 -11.60
C ILE A 3 -40.30 -16.32 -11.95
N ILE A 4 -39.96 -16.35 -13.24
CA ILE A 4 -38.57 -16.18 -13.71
C ILE A 4 -38.09 -14.76 -13.46
N LEU A 5 -38.95 -13.77 -13.64
CA LEU A 5 -38.63 -12.37 -13.39
C LEU A 5 -38.38 -12.08 -11.91
N SER A 6 -39.19 -12.73 -11.01
CA SER A 6 -39.02 -12.60 -9.56
C SER A 6 -37.71 -13.23 -9.08
N LEU A 7 -37.31 -14.38 -9.67
CA LEU A 7 -36.06 -15.05 -9.35
C LEU A 7 -34.85 -14.20 -9.79
N LEU A 8 -34.93 -13.55 -10.94
CA LEU A 8 -33.88 -12.69 -11.46
C LEU A 8 -33.66 -11.45 -10.57
N ILE A 9 -34.73 -10.86 -10.03
CA ILE A 9 -34.65 -9.72 -9.10
C ILE A 9 -34.00 -10.14 -7.76
N ILE A 10 -34.29 -11.36 -7.27
CA ILE A 10 -33.67 -11.88 -6.04
C ILE A 10 -32.17 -12.11 -6.21
N ILE A 11 -31.73 -12.60 -7.38
CA ILE A 11 -30.29 -12.79 -7.66
C ILE A 11 -29.56 -11.46 -7.74
N PHE A 12 -30.17 -10.40 -8.30
CA PHE A 12 -29.56 -9.06 -8.32
C PHE A 12 -29.51 -8.38 -6.95
N SER A 13 -30.42 -8.67 -6.05
CA SER A 13 -30.42 -8.10 -4.69
C SER A 13 -29.42 -8.77 -3.74
N LEU A 14 -28.82 -9.91 -4.12
CA LEU A 14 -27.76 -10.59 -3.37
C LEU A 14 -26.34 -10.15 -3.78
N GLN A 15 -26.20 -9.20 -4.69
CA GLN A 15 -24.95 -8.51 -4.91
C GLN A 15 -24.74 -7.53 -3.73
N SER A 16 -24.40 -8.12 -2.58
CA SER A 16 -23.80 -7.36 -1.49
C SER A 16 -22.57 -6.67 -2.09
N PHE A 17 -22.57 -5.35 -2.12
CA PHE A 17 -21.34 -4.59 -2.26
C PHE A 17 -20.46 -5.06 -1.10
N THR A 18 -19.50 -5.93 -1.37
CA THR A 18 -18.44 -6.23 -0.42
C THR A 18 -17.71 -4.92 -0.24
N LYS A 19 -18.05 -4.19 0.83
CA LYS A 19 -17.23 -3.12 1.35
C LYS A 19 -15.83 -3.73 1.53
N ALA A 20 -14.81 -3.06 1.04
CA ALA A 20 -13.43 -3.44 1.30
C ALA A 20 -13.15 -3.22 2.80
N ASP A 21 -13.62 -4.15 3.64
CA ASP A 21 -13.43 -4.11 5.09
C ASP A 21 -12.12 -4.78 5.51
N ASP A 22 -11.36 -5.32 4.53
CA ASP A 22 -10.11 -6.03 4.79
C ASP A 22 -8.93 -5.26 4.22
N ILE A 23 -7.92 -5.02 5.06
CA ILE A 23 -6.63 -4.39 4.65
C ILE A 23 -5.96 -5.16 3.49
N ARG A 24 -6.33 -6.42 3.27
CA ARG A 24 -5.86 -7.25 2.16
C ARG A 24 -6.42 -6.83 0.80
N ASP A 25 -7.50 -6.04 0.79
CA ASP A 25 -8.05 -5.46 -0.45
C ASP A 25 -7.34 -4.15 -0.83
N PHE A 26 -6.47 -3.65 0.05
CA PHE A 26 -5.68 -2.45 -0.22
C PHE A 26 -4.41 -2.82 -1.00
N GLU A 27 -4.24 -2.21 -2.16
CA GLU A 27 -3.06 -2.40 -3.02
C GLU A 27 -2.38 -1.05 -3.36
N ILE A 28 -1.07 -1.09 -3.55
CA ILE A 28 -0.29 0.00 -4.12
C ILE A 28 0.43 -0.55 -5.36
N GLU A 29 0.12 -0.05 -6.54
CA GLU A 29 0.71 -0.46 -7.83
C GLU A 29 0.60 -1.98 -8.10
N GLY A 30 -0.50 -2.61 -7.65
CA GLY A 30 -0.72 -4.05 -7.77
C GLY A 30 0.02 -4.90 -6.74
N ILE A 31 0.59 -4.28 -5.71
CA ILE A 31 1.24 -4.97 -4.59
C ILE A 31 0.32 -4.93 -3.38
N THR A 32 0.04 -6.08 -2.78
CA THR A 32 -0.93 -6.25 -1.70
C THR A 32 -0.27 -6.80 -0.43
N ILE A 33 -0.77 -6.40 0.74
CA ILE A 33 -0.39 -7.04 2.01
C ILE A 33 -0.89 -8.49 1.99
N GLY A 34 0.01 -9.43 2.28
CA GLY A 34 -0.25 -10.86 2.22
C GLY A 34 0.27 -11.54 0.96
N ASP A 35 0.65 -10.79 -0.08
CA ASP A 35 1.33 -11.34 -1.24
C ASP A 35 2.74 -11.82 -0.90
N SER A 36 3.26 -12.73 -1.72
CA SER A 36 4.68 -13.09 -1.67
C SER A 36 5.51 -12.06 -2.42
N LEU A 37 6.56 -11.53 -1.79
CA LEU A 37 7.51 -10.63 -2.43
C LEU A 37 8.20 -11.25 -3.66
N LEU A 38 8.19 -12.57 -3.79
CA LEU A 38 8.66 -13.31 -4.97
C LEU A 38 7.88 -13.01 -6.24
N LEU A 39 6.68 -12.44 -6.15
CA LEU A 39 5.91 -11.98 -7.31
C LEU A 39 6.49 -10.70 -7.93
N HIS A 40 7.29 -9.96 -7.17
CA HIS A 40 7.77 -8.63 -7.52
C HIS A 40 9.30 -8.52 -7.60
N LEU A 41 10.03 -9.37 -6.86
CA LEU A 41 11.50 -9.37 -6.82
C LEU A 41 12.06 -10.78 -6.97
N GLU A 42 13.25 -10.87 -7.57
CA GLU A 42 13.98 -12.11 -7.67
C GLU A 42 14.43 -12.62 -6.29
N LYS A 43 14.38 -13.93 -6.11
CA LYS A 43 14.69 -14.59 -4.83
C LYS A 43 16.07 -14.24 -4.30
N ASP A 44 17.08 -14.23 -5.15
CA ASP A 44 18.46 -13.93 -4.76
C ASP A 44 18.60 -12.50 -4.22
N LYS A 45 17.86 -11.54 -4.81
CA LYS A 45 17.81 -10.15 -4.32
C LYS A 45 17.19 -10.08 -2.92
N ILE A 46 16.10 -10.81 -2.68
CA ILE A 46 15.42 -10.86 -1.39
C ILE A 46 16.30 -11.52 -0.32
N GLU A 47 16.93 -12.67 -0.63
CA GLU A 47 17.83 -13.38 0.28
C GLU A 47 19.04 -12.55 0.67
N LYS A 48 19.58 -11.76 -0.25
CA LYS A 48 20.67 -10.81 0.05
C LYS A 48 20.22 -9.76 1.06
N ILE A 49 19.06 -9.08 0.80
CA ILE A 49 18.47 -8.10 1.71
C ILE A 49 18.26 -8.71 3.10
N ASN A 50 17.71 -9.91 3.16
CA ASN A 50 17.44 -10.63 4.38
C ASN A 50 18.73 -10.93 5.16
N SER A 51 19.80 -11.32 4.47
CA SER A 51 21.11 -11.62 5.07
C SER A 51 21.77 -10.39 5.72
N GLU A 52 21.55 -9.21 5.17
CA GLU A 52 22.09 -7.94 5.67
C GLU A 52 21.32 -7.44 6.91
N ASN A 53 20.06 -7.83 7.06
CA ASN A 53 19.14 -7.37 8.12
C ASN A 53 18.95 -8.34 9.29
N LYS A 54 19.79 -9.34 9.45
CA LYS A 54 19.70 -10.47 10.42
C LYS A 54 19.42 -10.15 11.90
N LYS A 55 19.34 -8.89 12.29
CA LYS A 55 19.08 -8.48 13.68
C LYS A 55 17.69 -7.82 13.87
N ILE A 56 16.90 -7.74 12.83
CA ILE A 56 15.62 -7.01 12.85
C ILE A 56 14.51 -8.02 12.55
N LYS A 57 13.42 -7.98 13.32
CA LYS A 57 12.27 -8.88 13.14
C LYS A 57 11.68 -8.81 11.74
N TYR A 58 11.69 -7.63 11.12
CA TYR A 58 11.20 -7.39 9.76
C TYR A 58 12.33 -6.89 8.88
N ALA A 59 12.60 -7.57 7.78
CA ALA A 59 13.45 -7.07 6.71
C ALA A 59 12.66 -6.10 5.83
N ARG A 60 13.36 -5.15 5.19
CA ARG A 60 12.79 -4.15 4.29
C ARG A 60 13.41 -4.26 2.91
N ALA A 61 12.59 -4.34 1.88
CA ALA A 61 13.00 -4.25 0.48
C ALA A 61 12.42 -3.00 -0.18
N LEU A 62 13.06 -2.57 -1.26
CA LEU A 62 12.59 -1.49 -2.14
C LEU A 62 12.23 -2.07 -3.49
N ILE A 63 11.09 -1.65 -4.04
CA ILE A 63 10.65 -1.90 -5.42
C ILE A 63 10.67 -0.56 -6.13
N GLU A 64 11.47 -0.45 -7.19
CA GLU A 64 11.70 0.79 -7.94
C GLU A 64 11.34 0.64 -9.42
N GLU A 65 11.11 -0.59 -9.89
CA GLU A 65 10.89 -0.87 -11.30
C GLU A 65 9.39 -1.01 -11.62
N ASN A 66 9.00 -0.55 -12.80
CA ASN A 66 7.65 -0.67 -13.35
C ASN A 66 6.54 0.05 -12.55
N LEU A 67 6.90 1.03 -11.75
CA LEU A 67 5.95 1.87 -11.03
C LEU A 67 5.42 2.99 -11.94
N LYS A 68 4.17 3.42 -11.71
CA LYS A 68 3.48 4.44 -12.52
C LYS A 68 3.30 5.76 -11.77
N THR A 69 3.06 5.67 -10.46
CA THR A 69 2.69 6.80 -9.62
C THR A 69 3.75 7.11 -8.58
N TYR A 70 4.37 6.06 -8.00
CA TYR A 70 5.34 6.18 -6.93
C TYR A 70 6.76 6.09 -7.46
N ASP A 71 7.71 6.81 -6.85
CA ASP A 71 9.13 6.71 -7.20
C ASP A 71 9.70 5.38 -6.68
N TYR A 72 9.23 4.93 -5.51
CA TYR A 72 9.52 3.60 -4.97
C TYR A 72 8.46 3.13 -3.98
N ILE A 73 8.40 1.82 -3.79
CA ILE A 73 7.56 1.18 -2.78
C ILE A 73 8.44 0.45 -1.79
N GLN A 74 8.30 0.79 -0.51
CA GLN A 74 8.91 0.04 0.57
C GLN A 74 7.98 -1.10 0.98
N VAL A 75 8.55 -2.29 1.13
CA VAL A 75 7.84 -3.47 1.62
C VAL A 75 8.58 -4.07 2.81
N TRP A 76 7.81 -4.50 3.81
CA TRP A 76 8.35 -5.19 4.98
C TRP A 76 7.83 -6.62 5.03
N PHE A 77 8.71 -7.55 5.34
CA PHE A 77 8.42 -8.96 5.50
C PHE A 77 9.21 -9.56 6.69
N LEU A 78 8.75 -10.69 7.25
CA LEU A 78 9.44 -11.34 8.36
C LEU A 78 10.76 -11.96 7.90
N ASP A 79 11.85 -11.71 8.63
CA ASP A 79 13.20 -12.20 8.34
C ASP A 79 13.28 -13.73 8.18
N ASN A 80 12.48 -14.47 8.94
CA ASN A 80 12.48 -15.94 8.90
C ASN A 80 11.37 -16.56 8.04
N ASP A 81 10.61 -15.75 7.30
CA ASP A 81 9.55 -16.26 6.43
C ASP A 81 10.12 -16.72 5.08
N LYS A 82 10.04 -18.02 4.81
CA LYS A 82 10.51 -18.61 3.55
C LYS A 82 9.66 -18.24 2.34
N ASN A 83 8.45 -17.78 2.56
CA ASN A 83 7.53 -17.34 1.52
C ASN A 83 7.64 -15.84 1.28
N PHE A 84 8.39 -15.10 2.13
CA PHE A 84 8.58 -13.66 2.04
C PHE A 84 7.26 -12.89 1.93
N ILE A 85 6.30 -13.22 2.82
CA ILE A 85 4.97 -12.60 2.81
C ILE A 85 5.07 -11.14 3.24
N ILE A 86 4.51 -10.26 2.42
CA ILE A 86 4.45 -8.83 2.67
C ILE A 86 3.56 -8.55 3.87
N SER A 87 4.12 -7.97 4.92
CA SER A 87 3.44 -7.64 6.18
C SER A 87 3.02 -6.17 6.25
N ALA A 88 3.74 -5.30 5.54
CA ALA A 88 3.43 -3.89 5.40
C ALA A 88 4.02 -3.35 4.10
N LEU A 89 3.42 -2.28 3.58
CA LEU A 89 3.91 -1.58 2.39
C LEU A 89 3.66 -0.07 2.51
N ALA A 90 4.51 0.72 1.86
CA ALA A 90 4.36 2.16 1.73
C ALA A 90 4.86 2.63 0.37
N GLY A 91 4.05 3.43 -0.32
CA GLY A 91 4.46 4.13 -1.54
C GLY A 91 5.06 5.48 -1.20
N GLU A 92 6.16 5.84 -1.84
CA GLU A 92 6.84 7.12 -1.64
C GLU A 92 6.99 7.87 -2.96
N ILE A 93 6.78 9.18 -2.89
CA ILE A 93 6.94 10.13 -3.99
C ILE A 93 7.83 11.26 -3.50
N ASP A 94 8.90 11.52 -4.23
CA ASP A 94 9.83 12.60 -3.92
C ASP A 94 9.39 13.91 -4.59
N PHE A 95 9.36 14.99 -3.81
CA PHE A 95 9.08 16.34 -4.29
C PHE A 95 10.26 17.25 -4.02
N PRO A 96 11.39 17.11 -4.72
CA PRO A 96 12.57 17.92 -4.47
C PRO A 96 12.26 19.41 -4.70
N ASN A 97 12.35 20.21 -3.63
CA ASN A 97 12.14 21.65 -3.64
C ASN A 97 10.70 22.13 -3.97
N ASN A 98 9.69 21.28 -3.89
CA ASN A 98 8.30 21.66 -4.15
C ASN A 98 7.33 21.14 -3.08
N ILE A 99 7.38 21.74 -1.91
CA ILE A 99 6.51 21.38 -0.77
C ILE A 99 5.02 21.59 -1.08
N ASN A 100 4.67 22.54 -1.94
CA ASN A 100 3.28 22.79 -2.28
C ASN A 100 2.68 21.63 -3.10
N GLU A 101 3.45 21.11 -4.05
CA GLU A 101 3.04 19.94 -4.83
C GLU A 101 2.92 18.68 -3.95
N CYS A 102 3.87 18.49 -3.02
CA CYS A 102 3.79 17.44 -2.01
C CYS A 102 2.48 17.51 -1.22
N LYS A 103 2.09 18.70 -0.71
CA LYS A 103 0.84 18.88 0.04
C LYS A 103 -0.40 18.63 -0.82
N ILE A 104 -0.41 19.04 -2.06
CA ILE A 104 -1.51 18.75 -3.00
C ILE A 104 -1.65 17.24 -3.19
N LYS A 105 -0.54 16.55 -3.43
CA LYS A 105 -0.54 15.11 -3.64
C LYS A 105 -0.96 14.35 -2.37
N GLN A 106 -0.48 14.78 -1.20
CA GLN A 106 -0.90 14.23 0.09
C GLN A 106 -2.43 14.33 0.26
N THR A 107 -3.01 15.51 -0.01
CA THR A 107 -4.46 15.70 0.08
C THR A 107 -5.21 14.76 -0.85
N GLN A 108 -4.75 14.58 -2.09
CA GLN A 108 -5.36 13.65 -3.04
C GLN A 108 -5.35 12.21 -2.51
N ILE A 109 -4.20 11.73 -2.01
CA ILE A 109 -4.05 10.39 -1.45
C ILE A 109 -4.98 10.20 -0.24
N VAL A 110 -5.04 11.18 0.66
CA VAL A 110 -5.92 11.13 1.84
C VAL A 110 -7.39 11.00 1.42
N GLU A 111 -7.84 11.75 0.42
CA GLU A 111 -9.21 11.66 -0.06
C GLU A 111 -9.51 10.30 -0.73
N GLU A 112 -8.58 9.73 -1.47
CA GLU A 112 -8.69 8.39 -2.04
C GLU A 112 -8.79 7.32 -0.93
N ILE A 113 -7.95 7.40 0.11
CA ILE A 113 -7.98 6.49 1.26
C ILE A 113 -9.31 6.60 2.03
N LYS A 114 -9.84 7.81 2.22
CA LYS A 114 -11.14 8.02 2.86
C LYS A 114 -12.30 7.37 2.09
N LEU A 115 -12.21 7.32 0.76
CA LEU A 115 -13.22 6.64 -0.05
C LEU A 115 -13.17 5.12 0.10
N ILE A 116 -11.96 4.55 0.26
CA ILE A 116 -11.77 3.10 0.43
C ILE A 116 -12.15 2.68 1.86
N PHE A 117 -11.73 3.46 2.86
CA PHE A 117 -11.88 3.15 4.28
C PHE A 117 -12.77 4.16 4.99
N SER A 118 -14.05 4.25 4.60
CA SER A 118 -15.00 5.26 5.10
C SER A 118 -15.22 5.25 6.62
N ASP A 119 -14.99 4.12 7.29
CA ASP A 119 -15.28 3.91 8.71
C ASP A 119 -14.03 4.02 9.60
N LEU A 120 -12.83 4.23 9.01
CA LEU A 120 -11.60 4.40 9.78
C LEU A 120 -11.49 5.82 10.34
N LYS A 121 -11.04 5.89 11.59
CA LYS A 121 -10.57 7.15 12.17
C LYS A 121 -9.15 7.38 11.65
N TYR A 122 -8.91 8.56 11.11
CA TYR A 122 -7.59 9.00 10.67
C TYR A 122 -7.13 10.20 11.48
N ASP A 123 -5.83 10.34 11.60
CA ASP A 123 -5.17 11.50 12.19
C ASP A 123 -4.19 12.06 11.15
N GLU A 124 -4.15 13.37 11.02
CA GLU A 124 -3.24 14.09 10.13
C GLU A 124 -2.25 14.86 11.00
N ASP A 125 -0.97 14.55 10.86
CA ASP A 125 0.10 15.28 11.55
C ASP A 125 1.11 15.85 10.55
N GLU A 126 1.51 17.07 10.79
CA GLU A 126 2.53 17.78 10.02
C GLU A 126 3.80 17.89 10.87
N THR A 127 4.75 16.97 10.65
CA THR A 127 6.04 17.00 11.36
C THR A 127 7.10 17.73 10.56
N LYS A 128 7.84 18.62 11.22
CA LYS A 128 9.01 19.23 10.60
C LYS A 128 10.10 18.18 10.42
N ASN A 129 10.62 18.08 9.20
CA ASN A 129 11.81 17.27 8.96
C ASN A 129 12.96 17.76 9.86
N MET A 130 13.42 16.91 10.77
CA MET A 130 14.49 17.27 11.72
C MET A 130 15.82 17.61 11.04
N HIS A 131 16.02 17.20 9.80
CA HIS A 131 17.22 17.47 9.01
C HIS A 131 17.08 18.69 8.10
N ASP A 132 15.86 19.16 7.84
CA ASP A 132 15.62 20.39 7.06
C ASP A 132 15.52 21.63 7.94
N LYS A 133 16.63 22.29 8.14
CA LYS A 133 16.69 23.56 8.86
C LYS A 133 16.02 24.72 8.12
N THR A 134 15.72 24.56 6.85
CA THR A 134 15.14 25.61 5.99
C THR A 134 13.62 25.55 5.92
N GLY A 135 13.01 24.40 6.28
CA GLY A 135 11.57 24.16 6.20
C GLY A 135 11.03 24.13 4.76
N LYS A 136 11.88 23.74 3.79
CA LYS A 136 11.51 23.68 2.37
C LYS A 136 11.26 22.28 1.85
N SER A 137 11.50 21.27 2.67
CA SER A 137 11.25 19.86 2.37
C SER A 137 10.44 19.19 3.46
#